data_2e5de4e9bcbe4e18d336ea34fa91bd6f
#
_entry.id   2e5de4e9bcbe4e18d336ea34fa91bd6f
#
_cell.length_a   1.000
_cell.length_b   1.000
_cell.length_c   1.000
_cell.angle_alpha   90.00
_cell.angle_beta   90.00
_cell.angle_gamma   90.00
#
_symmetry.space_group_name_H-M   'P 1'
#
loop_
_entity.id
_entity.type
_entity.pdbx_description
1 polymer ?
#
loop_
_entity_poly.entity_id
_entity_poly.type
_entity_poly.pdbx_seq_one_letter_code
_entity_poly.pdbx_strand_id
1 'polypeptide(L)'
;MKSTLSPAQNPSAKERIFGWLTRNQWLAVAVLCVALGGMVGLAASAVNPLYLLGAMAIGLASLWALKDARRGLLIIIAVIALLPRIASPVSIGFKPTLLDGGLILTFGAWLLFGRGARAQAPSPASAITWPMLALIGVAIATFIVGIPNGALTTLVIRRFAELVGTLLMVFVFVDILSWRGMMRRAVQGIIVFGAMAALIGIFFYLINNDLAIRLLSSLRVFAYPYGDGVLRFVNDDPAGLKRAIGLWIDPNAFGGYLMITGAIALAQAFSPKPVLPRLVVFGCLGLIGLTLVLTVSRSAMLGLAFAALFMAALKYRRLIPVMLIALALILILPQTRNLVQHFAEGFAGKDLATQMRFGEYKDAFRLIERYPVFGVGFTDTPDVDLYIGVSSMYLLIAQQMGLAGLTAFVLVMLAFLVDGFRAWPRIRAQEPRAAIWLGAFGAILGALLSGVLDHYFFNIDFHNSVTLFWL
;
A
#
# COMPACT_ATOMS: atom_id res chain seq x y z
N MET A 1 -35.30 -38.51 61.90
CA MET A 1 -34.75 -37.59 60.86
C MET A 1 -33.26 -37.92 60.72
N LYS A 2 -32.87 -38.60 59.60
CA LYS A 2 -31.48 -38.92 59.32
C LYS A 2 -31.04 -37.88 58.23
N SER A 3 -30.12 -36.98 58.61
CA SER A 3 -29.45 -36.08 57.69
C SER A 3 -28.42 -36.86 56.87
N THR A 4 -28.66 -37.00 55.57
CA THR A 4 -27.71 -37.57 54.61
C THR A 4 -26.69 -36.48 54.26
N LEU A 5 -25.47 -36.56 54.79
CA LEU A 5 -24.32 -35.83 54.37
C LEU A 5 -23.87 -36.34 53.00
N SER A 6 -23.98 -35.51 51.97
CA SER A 6 -23.43 -35.76 50.63
C SER A 6 -21.90 -35.83 50.70
N PRO A 7 -21.24 -36.83 50.08
CA PRO A 7 -19.77 -36.88 50.04
C PRO A 7 -19.20 -35.74 49.24
N ALA A 8 -18.29 -34.98 49.86
CA ALA A 8 -17.56 -33.91 49.20
C ALA A 8 -16.80 -34.49 47.98
N GLN A 9 -17.18 -34.06 46.78
CA GLN A 9 -16.46 -34.41 45.54
C GLN A 9 -15.03 -33.88 45.61
N ASN A 10 -14.04 -34.75 45.52
CA ASN A 10 -12.64 -34.32 45.40
C ASN A 10 -12.47 -33.50 44.11
N PRO A 11 -11.93 -32.28 44.19
CA PRO A 11 -11.78 -31.43 43.02
C PRO A 11 -10.88 -32.10 41.97
N SER A 12 -11.26 -32.01 40.71
CA SER A 12 -10.50 -32.56 39.59
C SER A 12 -9.08 -31.99 39.53
N ALA A 13 -8.15 -32.68 38.89
CA ALA A 13 -6.77 -32.19 38.72
C ALA A 13 -6.74 -30.82 38.06
N LYS A 14 -7.65 -30.52 37.11
CA LYS A 14 -7.83 -29.20 36.47
C LYS A 14 -8.25 -28.14 37.47
N GLU A 15 -9.19 -28.41 38.35
CA GLU A 15 -9.67 -27.45 39.35
C GLU A 15 -8.60 -27.16 40.41
N ARG A 16 -7.79 -28.17 40.78
CA ARG A 16 -6.64 -27.97 41.67
C ARG A 16 -5.56 -27.08 41.07
N ILE A 17 -5.21 -27.31 39.79
CA ILE A 17 -4.24 -26.49 39.08
C ILE A 17 -4.76 -25.03 38.89
N PHE A 18 -6.03 -24.88 38.52
CA PHE A 18 -6.63 -23.56 38.32
C PHE A 18 -6.77 -22.80 39.64
N GLY A 19 -7.15 -23.48 40.73
CA GLY A 19 -7.23 -22.90 42.07
C GLY A 19 -5.85 -22.55 42.67
N TRP A 20 -4.79 -23.27 42.28
CA TRP A 20 -3.42 -22.94 42.65
C TRP A 20 -2.92 -21.71 41.86
N LEU A 21 -3.16 -21.65 40.54
CA LEU A 21 -2.80 -20.54 39.67
C LEU A 21 -3.49 -19.22 40.08
N THR A 22 -4.76 -19.27 40.46
CA THR A 22 -5.49 -18.08 40.90
C THR A 22 -5.04 -17.60 42.29
N ARG A 23 -4.64 -18.50 43.16
CA ARG A 23 -4.11 -18.17 44.49
C ARG A 23 -2.68 -17.60 44.44
N ASN A 24 -1.88 -18.05 43.46
CA ASN A 24 -0.47 -17.69 43.31
C ASN A 24 -0.21 -16.97 41.99
N GLN A 25 -1.15 -16.15 41.55
CA GLN A 25 -1.06 -15.47 40.25
C GLN A 25 0.24 -14.66 40.10
N TRP A 26 0.73 -14.04 41.18
CA TRP A 26 1.98 -13.29 41.15
C TRP A 26 3.21 -14.22 41.00
N LEU A 27 3.18 -15.38 41.56
CA LEU A 27 4.24 -16.41 41.42
C LEU A 27 4.22 -16.99 40.00
N ALA A 28 3.04 -17.26 39.45
CA ALA A 28 2.88 -17.70 38.07
C ALA A 28 3.37 -16.63 37.08
N VAL A 29 3.04 -15.35 37.32
CA VAL A 29 3.54 -14.20 36.52
C VAL A 29 5.06 -14.09 36.65
N ALA A 30 5.63 -14.18 37.87
CA ALA A 30 7.08 -14.12 38.07
C ALA A 30 7.82 -15.25 37.35
N VAL A 31 7.33 -16.49 37.45
CA VAL A 31 7.89 -17.68 36.74
C VAL A 31 7.80 -17.48 35.23
N LEU A 32 6.68 -16.99 34.74
CA LEU A 32 6.50 -16.66 33.31
C LEU A 32 7.46 -15.59 32.86
N CYS A 33 7.63 -14.52 33.64
CA CYS A 33 8.58 -13.43 33.35
C CYS A 33 10.04 -13.92 33.34
N VAL A 34 10.41 -14.77 34.29
CA VAL A 34 11.76 -15.39 34.35
C VAL A 34 11.99 -16.34 33.19
N ALA A 35 11.01 -17.18 32.86
CA ALA A 35 11.09 -18.07 31.72
C ALA A 35 11.17 -17.32 30.38
N LEU A 36 10.33 -16.31 30.20
CA LEU A 36 10.38 -15.43 29.01
C LEU A 36 11.69 -14.63 28.96
N GLY A 37 12.14 -14.08 30.08
CA GLY A 37 13.41 -13.37 30.19
C GLY A 37 14.60 -14.29 29.88
N GLY A 38 14.58 -15.53 30.37
CA GLY A 38 15.60 -16.54 30.09
C GLY A 38 15.60 -16.95 28.60
N MET A 39 14.43 -17.20 27.99
CA MET A 39 14.31 -17.50 26.56
C MET A 39 14.78 -16.32 25.68
N VAL A 40 14.41 -15.10 26.07
CA VAL A 40 14.86 -13.87 25.38
C VAL A 40 16.37 -13.69 25.53
N GLY A 41 16.92 -13.94 26.72
CA GLY A 41 18.36 -13.87 26.96
C GLY A 41 19.16 -14.92 26.19
N LEU A 42 18.68 -16.17 26.12
CA LEU A 42 19.28 -17.24 25.30
C LEU A 42 19.16 -16.93 23.81
N ALA A 43 18.03 -16.42 23.35
CA ALA A 43 17.86 -15.99 21.97
C ALA A 43 18.79 -14.79 21.62
N ALA A 44 18.97 -13.86 22.56
CA ALA A 44 19.87 -12.72 22.37
C ALA A 44 21.35 -13.11 22.30
N SER A 45 21.74 -14.21 22.95
CA SER A 45 23.11 -14.74 22.83
C SER A 45 23.39 -15.47 21.53
N ALA A 46 22.34 -16.01 20.88
CA ALA A 46 22.43 -16.81 19.66
C ALA A 46 22.06 -16.03 18.38
N VAL A 47 21.37 -14.90 18.51
CA VAL A 47 20.80 -14.13 17.39
C VAL A 47 21.18 -12.66 17.53
N ASN A 48 21.43 -11.99 16.41
CA ASN A 48 21.72 -10.54 16.42
C ASN A 48 20.63 -9.77 17.20
N PRO A 49 21.00 -8.93 18.19
CA PRO A 49 20.04 -8.19 19.03
C PRO A 49 18.99 -7.39 18.24
N LEU A 50 19.33 -6.91 17.06
CA LEU A 50 18.40 -6.19 16.18
C LEU A 50 17.20 -7.05 15.73
N TYR A 51 17.42 -8.35 15.49
CA TYR A 51 16.31 -9.28 15.17
C TYR A 51 15.39 -9.48 16.35
N LEU A 52 15.96 -9.60 17.54
CA LEU A 52 15.17 -9.77 18.75
C LEU A 52 14.31 -8.54 19.05
N LEU A 53 14.91 -7.36 18.99
CA LEU A 53 14.18 -6.07 19.14
C LEU A 53 13.08 -5.92 18.07
N GLY A 54 13.39 -6.25 16.84
CA GLY A 54 12.41 -6.25 15.74
C GLY A 54 11.26 -7.22 15.99
N ALA A 55 11.56 -8.46 16.38
CA ALA A 55 10.56 -9.48 16.70
C ALA A 55 9.67 -9.08 17.89
N MET A 56 10.26 -8.50 18.94
CA MET A 56 9.51 -7.98 20.09
C MET A 56 8.59 -6.82 19.68
N ALA A 57 9.08 -5.87 18.90
CA ALA A 57 8.29 -4.74 18.41
C ALA A 57 7.11 -5.23 17.53
N ILE A 58 7.36 -6.17 16.63
CA ILE A 58 6.33 -6.80 15.79
C ILE A 58 5.33 -7.56 16.67
N GLY A 59 5.79 -8.35 17.64
CA GLY A 59 4.93 -9.09 18.57
C GLY A 59 4.01 -8.17 19.38
N LEU A 60 4.55 -7.09 19.94
CA LEU A 60 3.77 -6.09 20.68
C LEU A 60 2.77 -5.36 19.78
N ALA A 61 3.20 -4.96 18.58
CA ALA A 61 2.31 -4.35 17.59
C ALA A 61 1.18 -5.30 17.17
N SER A 62 1.49 -6.59 16.98
CA SER A 62 0.52 -7.64 16.65
C SER A 62 -0.51 -7.84 17.77
N LEU A 63 -0.07 -7.95 19.03
CA LEU A 63 -0.95 -8.06 20.19
C LEU A 63 -1.84 -6.82 20.36
N TRP A 64 -1.29 -5.63 20.06
CA TRP A 64 -2.03 -4.38 20.10
C TRP A 64 -3.07 -4.29 18.95
N ALA A 65 -2.72 -4.77 17.76
CA ALA A 65 -3.60 -4.82 16.59
C ALA A 65 -4.74 -5.83 16.77
N LEU A 66 -4.46 -7.00 17.32
CA LEU A 66 -5.48 -8.05 17.52
C LEU A 66 -6.65 -7.61 18.42
N LYS A 67 -6.44 -6.62 19.29
CA LYS A 67 -7.51 -6.10 20.17
C LYS A 67 -8.57 -5.25 19.44
N ASP A 68 -8.25 -4.70 18.28
CA ASP A 68 -9.17 -3.83 17.52
C ASP A 68 -8.71 -3.70 16.05
N ALA A 69 -9.54 -4.12 15.12
CA ALA A 69 -9.26 -4.05 13.68
C ALA A 69 -8.93 -2.62 13.18
N ARG A 70 -9.40 -1.56 13.88
CA ARG A 70 -9.03 -0.15 13.60
C ARG A 70 -7.53 0.07 13.74
N ARG A 71 -6.91 -0.57 14.72
CA ARG A 71 -5.46 -0.49 14.97
C ARG A 71 -4.69 -1.23 13.88
N GLY A 72 -5.21 -2.39 13.46
CA GLY A 72 -4.67 -3.15 12.35
C GLY A 72 -4.63 -2.32 11.06
N LEU A 73 -5.71 -1.62 10.72
CA LEU A 73 -5.75 -0.74 9.56
C LEU A 73 -4.71 0.40 9.65
N LEU A 74 -4.54 1.02 10.82
CA LEU A 74 -3.52 2.07 11.00
C LEU A 74 -2.10 1.52 10.89
N ILE A 75 -1.85 0.28 11.34
CA ILE A 75 -0.57 -0.42 11.14
C ILE A 75 -0.34 -0.68 9.65
N ILE A 76 -1.35 -1.14 8.90
CA ILE A 76 -1.22 -1.33 7.45
C ILE A 76 -0.82 -0.01 6.77
N ILE A 77 -1.49 1.10 7.09
CA ILE A 77 -1.14 2.43 6.53
C ILE A 77 0.30 2.82 6.87
N ALA A 78 0.75 2.59 8.11
CA ALA A 78 2.11 2.88 8.54
C ALA A 78 3.14 1.97 7.84
N VAL A 79 2.87 0.67 7.71
CA VAL A 79 3.74 -0.30 7.03
C VAL A 79 3.87 0.03 5.54
N ILE A 80 2.77 0.32 4.87
CA ILE A 80 2.79 0.77 3.46
C ILE A 80 3.71 1.98 3.29
N ALA A 81 3.62 2.95 4.18
CA ALA A 81 4.38 4.19 4.11
C ALA A 81 5.87 4.01 4.41
N LEU A 82 6.17 3.36 5.54
CA LEU A 82 7.49 3.44 6.18
C LEU A 82 8.32 2.17 5.99
N LEU A 83 7.69 1.02 5.73
CA LEU A 83 8.36 -0.28 5.69
C LEU A 83 7.94 -1.12 4.47
N PRO A 84 7.89 -0.51 3.25
CA PRO A 84 7.26 -1.12 2.09
C PRO A 84 7.92 -2.43 1.59
N ARG A 85 9.18 -2.66 1.90
CA ARG A 85 9.94 -3.82 1.41
C ARG A 85 10.52 -4.68 2.52
N ILE A 86 10.13 -4.43 3.76
CA ILE A 86 10.63 -5.21 4.90
C ILE A 86 9.93 -6.56 4.94
N ALA A 87 10.72 -7.63 4.82
CA ALA A 87 10.27 -9.01 4.92
C ALA A 87 10.90 -9.71 6.13
N SER A 88 10.28 -10.80 6.58
CA SER A 88 10.82 -11.64 7.65
C SER A 88 12.21 -12.17 7.28
N PRO A 89 13.16 -12.19 8.22
CA PRO A 89 14.43 -12.89 8.02
C PRO A 89 14.26 -14.41 7.96
N VAL A 90 13.16 -14.92 8.53
CA VAL A 90 12.84 -16.35 8.55
C VAL A 90 12.03 -16.71 7.31
N SER A 91 12.45 -17.75 6.58
CA SER A 91 11.74 -18.29 5.42
C SER A 91 10.89 -19.49 5.85
N ILE A 92 9.61 -19.46 5.45
CA ILE A 92 8.67 -20.58 5.58
C ILE A 92 8.33 -21.15 4.19
N GLY A 93 9.34 -21.39 3.35
CA GLY A 93 9.18 -21.63 1.92
C GLY A 93 9.18 -20.34 1.09
N PHE A 94 8.82 -19.22 1.71
CA PHE A 94 8.94 -17.85 1.22
C PHE A 94 9.22 -16.89 2.40
N LYS A 95 9.59 -15.65 2.11
CA LYS A 95 9.81 -14.61 3.13
C LYS A 95 8.57 -13.72 3.22
N PRO A 96 7.68 -13.88 4.22
CA PRO A 96 6.51 -13.02 4.37
C PRO A 96 6.93 -11.59 4.67
N THR A 97 6.20 -10.61 4.11
CA THR A 97 6.41 -9.19 4.39
C THR A 97 5.66 -8.76 5.65
N LEU A 98 6.04 -7.61 6.23
CA LEU A 98 5.28 -7.00 7.32
C LEU A 98 3.86 -6.64 6.89
N LEU A 99 3.67 -6.32 5.60
CA LEU A 99 2.34 -6.05 5.06
C LEU A 99 1.46 -7.29 5.07
N ASP A 100 1.98 -8.47 4.66
CA ASP A 100 1.25 -9.74 4.72
C ASP A 100 0.77 -10.00 6.16
N GLY A 101 1.68 -9.86 7.13
CA GLY A 101 1.34 -9.98 8.55
C GLY A 101 0.26 -8.99 8.99
N GLY A 102 0.38 -7.73 8.59
CA GLY A 102 -0.59 -6.68 8.89
C GLY A 102 -1.99 -6.96 8.32
N LEU A 103 -2.06 -7.44 7.07
CA LEU A 103 -3.32 -7.82 6.42
C LEU A 103 -3.98 -9.00 7.13
N ILE A 104 -3.23 -10.08 7.43
CA ILE A 104 -3.73 -11.27 8.14
C ILE A 104 -4.22 -10.90 9.54
N LEU A 105 -3.44 -10.11 10.30
CA LEU A 105 -3.80 -9.67 11.65
C LEU A 105 -5.05 -8.79 11.64
N THR A 106 -5.16 -7.88 10.66
CA THR A 106 -6.33 -7.00 10.54
C THR A 106 -7.58 -7.80 10.17
N PHE A 107 -7.46 -8.76 9.26
CA PHE A 107 -8.54 -9.67 8.90
C PHE A 107 -8.99 -10.51 10.12
N GLY A 108 -8.05 -11.10 10.86
CA GLY A 108 -8.32 -11.88 12.07
C GLY A 108 -9.01 -11.03 13.15
N ALA A 109 -8.50 -9.82 13.42
CA ALA A 109 -9.12 -8.90 14.39
C ALA A 109 -10.53 -8.49 13.97
N TRP A 110 -10.74 -8.23 12.66
CA TRP A 110 -12.04 -7.92 12.10
C TRP A 110 -13.04 -9.08 12.22
N LEU A 111 -12.59 -10.31 11.98
CA LEU A 111 -13.42 -11.51 12.08
C LEU A 111 -13.82 -11.79 13.53
N LEU A 112 -12.87 -11.70 14.46
CA LEU A 112 -13.06 -12.08 15.87
C LEU A 112 -13.80 -10.99 16.68
N PHE A 113 -13.48 -9.71 16.45
CA PHE A 113 -13.92 -8.61 17.30
C PHE A 113 -14.80 -7.57 16.58
N GLY A 114 -14.99 -7.68 15.26
CA GLY A 114 -15.74 -6.72 14.46
C GLY A 114 -17.25 -6.74 14.65
N ARG A 115 -17.82 -7.80 15.27
CA ARG A 115 -19.30 -7.96 15.39
C ARG A 115 -20.00 -6.83 16.13
N GLY A 116 -19.43 -6.36 17.24
CA GLY A 116 -20.02 -5.27 18.04
C GLY A 116 -19.97 -3.91 17.32
N ALA A 117 -18.95 -3.66 16.53
CA ALA A 117 -18.83 -2.43 15.74
C ALA A 117 -19.77 -2.44 14.52
N ARG A 118 -19.96 -3.60 13.88
CA ARG A 118 -20.90 -3.79 12.74
C ARG A 118 -22.36 -3.56 13.14
N ALA A 119 -22.75 -3.96 14.34
CA ALA A 119 -24.12 -3.75 14.81
C ALA A 119 -24.52 -2.25 14.88
N GLN A 120 -23.54 -1.35 14.89
CA GLN A 120 -23.74 0.11 14.96
C GLN A 120 -23.51 0.82 13.62
N ALA A 121 -23.02 0.12 12.61
CA ALA A 121 -22.73 0.66 11.28
C ALA A 121 -23.77 0.14 10.26
N PRO A 122 -24.34 1.00 9.40
CA PRO A 122 -25.15 0.53 8.29
C PRO A 122 -24.28 -0.36 7.38
N SER A 123 -24.80 -1.53 7.01
CA SER A 123 -24.13 -2.41 6.03
C SER A 123 -23.95 -1.64 4.72
N PRO A 124 -22.75 -1.42 4.24
CA PRO A 124 -22.53 -0.75 2.97
C PRO A 124 -22.93 -1.72 1.84
N ALA A 125 -24.18 -1.69 1.41
CA ALA A 125 -24.53 -2.23 0.11
C ALA A 125 -23.87 -1.33 -0.93
N SER A 126 -22.65 -1.67 -1.33
CA SER A 126 -21.89 -0.91 -2.33
C SER A 126 -22.11 -1.51 -3.71
N ALA A 127 -22.33 -0.65 -4.70
CA ALA A 127 -22.40 -1.06 -6.11
C ALA A 127 -21.10 -1.75 -6.59
N ILE A 128 -20.00 -1.56 -5.84
CA ILE A 128 -18.68 -2.17 -6.12
C ILE A 128 -18.68 -3.68 -5.81
N THR A 129 -19.57 -4.18 -4.93
CA THR A 129 -19.51 -5.56 -4.43
C THR A 129 -19.49 -6.60 -5.55
N TRP A 130 -20.46 -6.56 -6.46
CA TRP A 130 -20.56 -7.55 -7.53
C TRP A 130 -19.44 -7.42 -8.58
N PRO A 131 -19.09 -6.22 -9.07
CA PRO A 131 -17.93 -6.05 -9.94
C PRO A 131 -16.61 -6.54 -9.30
N MET A 132 -16.41 -6.30 -7.98
CA MET A 132 -15.22 -6.76 -7.27
C MET A 132 -15.18 -8.29 -7.18
N LEU A 133 -16.30 -8.94 -6.86
CA LEU A 133 -16.38 -10.41 -6.87
C LEU A 133 -16.14 -10.98 -8.29
N ALA A 134 -16.63 -10.32 -9.32
CA ALA A 134 -16.35 -10.70 -10.71
C ALA A 134 -14.85 -10.56 -11.03
N LEU A 135 -14.19 -9.46 -10.62
CA LEU A 135 -12.76 -9.28 -10.82
C LEU A 135 -11.95 -10.38 -10.12
N ILE A 136 -12.30 -10.72 -8.87
CA ILE A 136 -11.65 -11.82 -8.12
C ILE A 136 -11.88 -13.17 -8.82
N GLY A 137 -13.11 -13.43 -9.26
CA GLY A 137 -13.46 -14.66 -9.99
C GLY A 137 -12.69 -14.82 -11.31
N VAL A 138 -12.58 -13.73 -12.08
CA VAL A 138 -11.78 -13.71 -13.31
C VAL A 138 -10.29 -13.90 -12.99
N ALA A 139 -9.75 -13.24 -11.95
CA ALA A 139 -8.36 -13.44 -11.54
C ALA A 139 -8.06 -14.91 -11.19
N ILE A 140 -8.95 -15.59 -10.47
CA ILE A 140 -8.82 -17.02 -10.14
C ILE A 140 -8.90 -17.87 -11.41
N ALA A 141 -9.87 -17.61 -12.28
CA ALA A 141 -10.03 -18.34 -13.53
C ALA A 141 -8.78 -18.21 -14.43
N THR A 142 -8.27 -16.99 -14.59
CA THR A 142 -7.07 -16.73 -15.41
C THR A 142 -5.81 -17.32 -14.81
N PHE A 143 -5.69 -17.37 -13.47
CA PHE A 143 -4.59 -18.09 -12.82
C PHE A 143 -4.61 -19.56 -13.15
N ILE A 144 -5.79 -20.22 -13.05
CA ILE A 144 -5.95 -21.65 -13.37
C ILE A 144 -5.61 -21.91 -14.83
N VAL A 145 -6.12 -21.08 -15.75
CA VAL A 145 -5.85 -21.20 -17.20
C VAL A 145 -4.36 -20.98 -17.51
N GLY A 146 -3.68 -20.11 -16.75
CA GLY A 146 -2.26 -19.82 -16.94
C GLY A 146 -1.29 -20.83 -16.34
N ILE A 147 -1.73 -21.80 -15.50
CA ILE A 147 -0.85 -22.80 -14.89
C ILE A 147 0.04 -23.54 -15.90
N PRO A 148 -0.44 -23.97 -17.07
CA PRO A 148 0.38 -24.65 -18.05
C PRO A 148 1.48 -23.80 -18.70
N ASN A 149 1.38 -22.46 -18.61
CA ASN A 149 2.26 -21.54 -19.32
C ASN A 149 3.62 -21.34 -18.64
N GLY A 150 3.78 -21.78 -17.37
CA GLY A 150 5.04 -21.63 -16.67
C GLY A 150 5.12 -22.46 -15.40
N ALA A 151 6.27 -22.45 -14.74
CA ALA A 151 6.48 -23.21 -13.51
C ALA A 151 5.68 -22.63 -12.36
N LEU A 152 4.86 -23.46 -11.71
CA LEU A 152 4.11 -23.09 -10.52
C LEU A 152 5.04 -23.05 -9.28
N THR A 153 5.83 -21.98 -9.17
CA THR A 153 6.74 -21.78 -8.06
C THR A 153 6.04 -21.26 -6.81
N THR A 154 6.63 -21.46 -5.64
CA THR A 154 6.14 -20.89 -4.37
C THR A 154 5.99 -19.35 -4.46
N LEU A 155 6.87 -18.68 -5.22
CA LEU A 155 6.81 -17.24 -5.43
C LEU A 155 5.56 -16.83 -6.22
N VAL A 156 5.24 -17.54 -7.31
CA VAL A 156 4.05 -17.30 -8.12
C VAL A 156 2.78 -17.49 -7.31
N ILE A 157 2.68 -18.60 -6.57
CA ILE A 157 1.53 -18.89 -5.70
C ILE A 157 1.36 -17.77 -4.65
N ARG A 158 2.46 -17.37 -4.02
CA ARG A 158 2.45 -16.28 -3.03
C ARG A 158 1.95 -14.97 -3.64
N ARG A 159 2.55 -14.53 -4.75
CA ARG A 159 2.16 -13.28 -5.43
C ARG A 159 0.70 -13.28 -5.81
N PHE A 160 0.21 -14.38 -6.33
CA PHE A 160 -1.21 -14.52 -6.65
C PHE A 160 -2.10 -14.47 -5.40
N ALA A 161 -1.71 -15.16 -4.32
CA ALA A 161 -2.44 -15.09 -3.05
C ALA A 161 -2.44 -13.67 -2.45
N GLU A 162 -1.34 -12.92 -2.57
CA GLU A 162 -1.25 -11.50 -2.17
C GLU A 162 -2.22 -10.64 -2.97
N LEU A 163 -2.33 -10.85 -4.29
CA LEU A 163 -3.27 -10.12 -5.14
C LEU A 163 -4.72 -10.41 -4.71
N VAL A 164 -5.11 -11.67 -4.68
CA VAL A 164 -6.48 -12.07 -4.30
C VAL A 164 -6.79 -11.65 -2.87
N GLY A 165 -5.84 -11.83 -1.94
CA GLY A 165 -5.97 -11.39 -0.55
C GLY A 165 -6.19 -9.88 -0.45
N THR A 166 -5.45 -9.08 -1.22
CA THR A 166 -5.64 -7.61 -1.25
C THR A 166 -7.01 -7.22 -1.80
N LEU A 167 -7.47 -7.87 -2.88
CA LEU A 167 -8.81 -7.62 -3.44
C LEU A 167 -9.91 -7.98 -2.44
N LEU A 168 -9.78 -9.10 -1.70
CA LEU A 168 -10.71 -9.49 -0.64
C LEU A 168 -10.68 -8.51 0.54
N MET A 169 -9.52 -7.95 0.87
CA MET A 169 -9.39 -6.97 1.95
C MET A 169 -10.16 -5.67 1.69
N VAL A 170 -10.53 -5.35 0.44
CA VAL A 170 -11.40 -4.20 0.13
C VAL A 170 -12.70 -4.25 0.93
N PHE A 171 -13.33 -5.43 1.05
CA PHE A 171 -14.56 -5.58 1.85
C PHE A 171 -14.32 -5.29 3.34
N VAL A 172 -13.17 -5.72 3.86
CA VAL A 172 -12.75 -5.47 5.23
C VAL A 172 -12.44 -3.99 5.46
N PHE A 173 -11.73 -3.36 4.53
CA PHE A 173 -11.40 -1.93 4.61
C PHE A 173 -12.66 -1.06 4.57
N VAL A 174 -13.58 -1.33 3.65
CA VAL A 174 -14.87 -0.61 3.56
C VAL A 174 -15.65 -0.72 4.86
N ASP A 175 -15.72 -1.92 5.46
CA ASP A 175 -16.41 -2.12 6.74
C ASP A 175 -15.72 -1.35 7.88
N ILE A 176 -14.40 -1.50 8.07
CA ILE A 176 -13.64 -0.81 9.13
C ILE A 176 -13.70 0.71 8.96
N LEU A 177 -13.58 1.23 7.72
CA LEU A 177 -13.64 2.67 7.44
C LEU A 177 -15.02 3.26 7.71
N SER A 178 -16.10 2.46 7.64
CA SER A 178 -17.46 2.88 7.99
C SER A 178 -17.65 3.10 9.50
N TRP A 179 -16.78 2.53 10.35
CA TRP A 179 -16.87 2.66 11.79
C TRP A 179 -16.59 4.09 12.24
N ARG A 180 -17.32 4.53 13.30
CA ARG A 180 -17.30 5.93 13.77
C ARG A 180 -15.90 6.49 13.94
N GLY A 181 -15.59 7.54 13.22
CA GLY A 181 -14.33 8.29 13.28
C GLY A 181 -13.14 7.61 12.60
N MET A 182 -13.29 6.40 12.04
CA MET A 182 -12.17 5.67 11.46
C MET A 182 -11.68 6.29 10.15
N MET A 183 -12.59 6.72 9.28
CA MET A 183 -12.26 7.43 8.03
C MET A 183 -11.37 8.66 8.31
N ARG A 184 -11.71 9.46 9.35
CA ARG A 184 -10.88 10.61 9.74
C ARG A 184 -9.48 10.18 10.19
N ARG A 185 -9.38 9.11 11.02
CA ARG A 185 -8.08 8.61 11.51
C ARG A 185 -7.23 8.03 10.38
N ALA A 186 -7.85 7.32 9.43
CA ALA A 186 -7.16 6.79 8.26
C ALA A 186 -6.56 7.93 7.41
N VAL A 187 -7.35 8.97 7.13
CA VAL A 187 -6.86 10.15 6.39
C VAL A 187 -5.74 10.87 7.15
N GLN A 188 -5.86 11.02 8.48
CA GLN A 188 -4.79 11.58 9.31
C GLN A 188 -3.52 10.74 9.21
N GLY A 189 -3.65 9.40 9.32
CA GLY A 189 -2.54 8.46 9.19
C GLY A 189 -1.87 8.53 7.81
N ILE A 190 -2.66 8.52 6.73
CA ILE A 190 -2.13 8.62 5.36
C ILE A 190 -1.31 9.90 5.17
N ILE A 191 -1.78 11.04 5.65
CA ILE A 191 -1.08 12.32 5.52
C ILE A 191 0.21 12.33 6.36
N VAL A 192 0.14 11.93 7.63
CA VAL A 192 1.29 11.97 8.54
C VAL A 192 2.36 10.98 8.13
N PHE A 193 1.99 9.71 7.88
CA PHE A 193 2.96 8.70 7.44
C PHE A 193 3.47 8.98 6.03
N GLY A 194 2.65 9.61 5.16
CA GLY A 194 3.09 10.12 3.87
C GLY A 194 4.20 11.16 3.99
N ALA A 195 4.02 12.12 4.89
CA ALA A 195 5.04 13.13 5.17
C ALA A 195 6.31 12.53 5.80
N MET A 196 6.17 11.53 6.69
CA MET A 196 7.32 10.80 7.26
C MET A 196 8.09 10.05 6.18
N ALA A 197 7.40 9.34 5.28
CA ALA A 197 8.03 8.67 4.15
C ALA A 197 8.73 9.67 3.21
N ALA A 198 8.11 10.83 2.98
CA ALA A 198 8.70 11.92 2.20
C ALA A 198 9.98 12.44 2.87
N LEU A 199 9.97 12.65 4.18
CA LEU A 199 11.15 13.09 4.95
C LEU A 199 12.30 12.07 4.85
N ILE A 200 12.00 10.77 4.95
CA ILE A 200 12.99 9.70 4.72
C ILE A 200 13.52 9.76 3.29
N GLY A 201 12.65 10.01 2.30
CA GLY A 201 13.05 10.17 0.91
C GLY A 201 14.00 11.35 0.70
N ILE A 202 13.72 12.51 1.29
CA ILE A 202 14.59 13.70 1.27
C ILE A 202 15.92 13.39 1.98
N PHE A 203 15.89 12.73 3.13
CA PHE A 203 17.10 12.35 3.87
C PHE A 203 18.04 11.53 3.00
N PHE A 204 17.58 10.42 2.40
CA PHE A 204 18.40 9.59 1.52
C PHE A 204 18.81 10.29 0.22
N TYR A 205 18.04 11.26 -0.24
CA TYR A 205 18.38 12.08 -1.40
C TYR A 205 19.55 13.03 -1.11
N LEU A 206 19.56 13.65 0.07
CA LEU A 206 20.55 14.71 0.43
C LEU A 206 21.88 14.16 0.94
N ILE A 207 21.90 13.01 1.60
CA ILE A 207 23.15 12.44 2.11
C ILE A 207 24.02 11.92 0.98
N ASN A 208 25.34 11.79 1.28
CA ASN A 208 26.30 11.19 0.35
C ASN A 208 25.87 9.79 -0.11
N ASN A 209 26.12 9.46 -1.37
CA ASN A 209 25.72 8.18 -1.97
C ASN A 209 26.30 6.98 -1.22
N ASP A 210 27.59 7.01 -0.84
CA ASP A 210 28.22 5.91 -0.11
C ASP A 210 27.56 5.66 1.25
N LEU A 211 27.22 6.74 1.98
CA LEU A 211 26.51 6.62 3.24
C LEU A 211 25.10 6.09 3.03
N ALA A 212 24.39 6.58 2.01
CA ALA A 212 23.06 6.09 1.66
C ALA A 212 23.07 4.59 1.32
N ILE A 213 24.03 4.14 0.49
CA ILE A 213 24.21 2.74 0.12
C ILE A 213 24.49 1.89 1.36
N ARG A 214 25.40 2.33 2.25
CA ARG A 214 25.72 1.61 3.49
C ARG A 214 24.49 1.47 4.41
N LEU A 215 23.74 2.55 4.62
CA LEU A 215 22.55 2.55 5.47
C LEU A 215 21.44 1.68 4.88
N LEU A 216 21.12 1.82 3.59
CA LEU A 216 20.11 1.00 2.92
C LEU A 216 20.52 -0.47 2.85
N SER A 217 21.80 -0.76 2.52
CA SER A 217 22.31 -2.12 2.47
C SER A 217 22.35 -2.81 3.84
N SER A 218 22.40 -2.07 4.94
CA SER A 218 22.28 -2.66 6.29
C SER A 218 20.92 -3.34 6.52
N LEU A 219 19.88 -2.93 5.78
CA LEU A 219 18.55 -3.52 5.80
C LEU A 219 18.44 -4.86 5.07
N ARG A 220 19.55 -5.35 4.44
CA ARG A 220 19.59 -6.66 3.75
C ARG A 220 19.11 -7.83 4.61
N VAL A 221 19.26 -7.72 5.93
CA VAL A 221 18.78 -8.69 6.92
C VAL A 221 17.27 -8.90 6.84
N PHE A 222 16.52 -7.88 6.39
CA PHE A 222 15.08 -7.90 6.16
C PHE A 222 14.72 -8.07 4.68
N ALA A 223 15.57 -8.74 3.91
CA ALA A 223 15.42 -8.96 2.47
C ALA A 223 15.38 -7.67 1.62
N TYR A 224 15.87 -6.54 2.16
CA TYR A 224 16.04 -5.32 1.38
C TYR A 224 17.21 -5.47 0.40
N PRO A 225 17.16 -4.88 -0.79
CA PRO A 225 18.30 -4.87 -1.73
C PRO A 225 19.56 -4.28 -1.12
N TYR A 226 20.70 -4.62 -1.67
CA TYR A 226 22.01 -4.14 -1.21
C TYR A 226 22.95 -3.84 -2.39
N GLY A 227 24.02 -3.09 -2.11
CA GLY A 227 24.99 -2.65 -3.12
C GLY A 227 24.53 -1.40 -3.88
N ASP A 228 25.25 -1.07 -4.95
CA ASP A 228 25.05 0.19 -5.70
C ASP A 228 23.66 0.31 -6.32
N GLY A 229 23.02 -0.82 -6.65
CA GLY A 229 21.68 -0.88 -7.21
C GLY A 229 20.54 -0.43 -6.26
N VAL A 230 20.82 -0.08 -4.99
CA VAL A 230 19.79 0.46 -4.08
C VAL A 230 19.47 1.92 -4.39
N LEU A 231 20.41 2.68 -4.99
CA LEU A 231 20.13 4.05 -5.44
C LEU A 231 19.62 4.02 -6.88
N ARG A 232 18.83 5.00 -7.23
CA ARG A 232 18.29 5.16 -8.58
C ARG A 232 18.62 6.54 -9.15
N PHE A 233 18.96 6.53 -10.42
CA PHE A 233 19.33 7.72 -11.18
C PHE A 233 18.47 7.80 -12.45
N VAL A 234 18.38 8.98 -13.04
CA VAL A 234 17.73 9.14 -14.35
C VAL A 234 18.57 8.42 -15.41
N ASN A 235 17.91 7.65 -16.27
CA ASN A 235 18.52 6.81 -17.31
C ASN A 235 19.49 5.74 -16.76
N ASP A 236 19.37 5.35 -15.48
CA ASP A 236 20.26 4.45 -14.76
C ASP A 236 21.76 4.86 -14.82
N ASP A 237 22.04 6.14 -15.09
CA ASP A 237 23.38 6.71 -15.12
C ASP A 237 23.76 7.28 -13.73
N PRO A 238 24.75 6.69 -13.02
CA PRO A 238 25.19 7.17 -11.71
C PRO A 238 25.75 8.61 -11.73
N ALA A 239 26.19 9.12 -12.89
CA ALA A 239 26.61 10.52 -13.07
C ALA A 239 25.41 11.45 -13.31
N GLY A 240 24.23 10.89 -13.57
CA GLY A 240 22.99 11.62 -13.82
C GLY A 240 22.30 12.12 -12.55
N LEU A 241 21.09 12.64 -12.74
CA LEU A 241 20.27 13.15 -11.63
C LEU A 241 19.81 12.00 -10.73
N LYS A 242 20.18 12.07 -9.43
CA LYS A 242 19.71 11.14 -8.40
C LYS A 242 18.20 11.28 -8.23
N ARG A 243 17.51 10.18 -7.99
CA ARG A 243 16.07 10.13 -7.76
C ARG A 243 15.76 9.78 -6.30
N ALA A 244 14.78 10.46 -5.70
CA ALA A 244 14.32 10.11 -4.36
C ALA A 244 13.56 8.79 -4.38
N ILE A 245 13.97 7.85 -3.54
CA ILE A 245 13.37 6.50 -3.45
C ILE A 245 12.84 6.19 -2.04
N GLY A 246 13.29 6.91 -1.00
CA GLY A 246 12.99 6.56 0.39
C GLY A 246 13.38 5.12 0.70
N LEU A 247 12.44 4.35 1.24
CA LEU A 247 12.55 2.90 1.46
C LEU A 247 11.79 2.08 0.40
N TRP A 248 11.31 2.71 -0.69
CA TRP A 248 10.47 2.08 -1.72
C TRP A 248 11.27 1.42 -2.85
N ILE A 249 12.58 1.66 -2.93
CA ILE A 249 13.51 1.13 -3.94
C ILE A 249 13.23 1.69 -5.34
N ASP A 250 11.97 1.69 -5.77
CA ASP A 250 11.54 2.19 -7.07
C ASP A 250 10.99 3.61 -6.94
N PRO A 251 11.56 4.60 -7.66
CA PRO A 251 11.13 5.99 -7.57
C PRO A 251 9.75 6.26 -8.20
N ASN A 252 9.29 5.42 -9.15
CA ASN A 252 7.97 5.59 -9.75
C ASN A 252 6.89 5.09 -8.78
N ALA A 253 7.10 3.92 -8.14
CA ALA A 253 6.19 3.41 -7.12
C ALA A 253 6.14 4.35 -5.90
N PHE A 254 7.28 4.91 -5.48
CA PHE A 254 7.31 5.93 -4.43
C PHE A 254 6.59 7.21 -4.85
N GLY A 255 6.80 7.65 -6.10
CA GLY A 255 6.06 8.77 -6.68
C GLY A 255 4.55 8.53 -6.67
N GLY A 256 4.09 7.33 -7.05
CA GLY A 256 2.68 6.93 -6.99
C GLY A 256 2.10 6.96 -5.59
N TYR A 257 2.85 6.49 -4.59
CA TYR A 257 2.49 6.61 -3.18
C TYR A 257 2.35 8.08 -2.76
N LEU A 258 3.34 8.92 -3.10
CA LEU A 258 3.33 10.35 -2.79
C LEU A 258 2.22 11.10 -3.55
N MET A 259 1.87 10.70 -4.74
CA MET A 259 0.75 11.22 -5.52
C MET A 259 -0.59 10.99 -4.80
N ILE A 260 -0.87 9.77 -4.35
CA ILE A 260 -2.10 9.44 -3.61
C ILE A 260 -2.15 10.23 -2.29
N THR A 261 -1.09 10.17 -1.49
CA THR A 261 -1.03 10.87 -0.20
C THR A 261 -1.06 12.39 -0.37
N GLY A 262 -0.41 12.91 -1.41
CA GLY A 262 -0.42 14.31 -1.81
C GLY A 262 -1.80 14.80 -2.24
N ALA A 263 -2.54 14.04 -3.02
CA ALA A 263 -3.91 14.38 -3.41
C ALA A 263 -4.83 14.47 -2.19
N ILE A 264 -4.72 13.53 -1.25
CA ILE A 264 -5.48 13.55 0.00
C ILE A 264 -5.08 14.76 0.86
N ALA A 265 -3.78 15.04 1.02
CA ALA A 265 -3.28 16.20 1.77
C ALA A 265 -3.72 17.53 1.13
N LEU A 266 -3.69 17.61 -0.20
CA LEU A 266 -4.09 18.77 -0.97
C LEU A 266 -5.57 19.12 -0.72
N ALA A 267 -6.46 18.14 -0.75
CA ALA A 267 -7.87 18.35 -0.44
C ALA A 267 -8.07 18.88 0.99
N GLN A 268 -7.29 18.39 1.96
CA GLN A 268 -7.35 18.85 3.33
C GLN A 268 -6.77 20.27 3.50
N ALA A 269 -5.74 20.63 2.75
CA ALA A 269 -5.15 21.97 2.78
C ALA A 269 -6.15 23.07 2.37
N PHE A 270 -7.02 22.76 1.42
CA PHE A 270 -8.05 23.69 0.92
C PHE A 270 -9.42 23.54 1.64
N SER A 271 -9.55 22.58 2.54
CA SER A 271 -10.78 22.40 3.33
C SER A 271 -10.96 23.52 4.36
N PRO A 272 -12.20 24.04 4.54
CA PRO A 272 -12.53 24.92 5.67
C PRO A 272 -12.35 24.25 7.04
N LYS A 273 -12.56 22.92 7.11
CA LYS A 273 -12.44 22.11 8.34
C LYS A 273 -11.54 20.90 8.08
N PRO A 274 -10.22 21.07 8.01
CA PRO A 274 -9.29 19.96 7.77
C PRO A 274 -9.28 18.98 8.95
N VAL A 275 -8.87 17.74 8.68
CA VAL A 275 -8.79 16.67 9.70
C VAL A 275 -7.62 16.84 10.66
N LEU A 276 -6.60 17.63 10.29
CA LEU A 276 -5.42 18.01 11.06
C LEU A 276 -5.32 19.54 11.13
N PRO A 277 -4.54 20.12 12.05
CA PRO A 277 -4.26 21.56 12.06
C PRO A 277 -3.70 22.02 10.70
N ARG A 278 -4.15 23.17 10.21
CA ARG A 278 -3.79 23.66 8.87
C ARG A 278 -2.28 23.73 8.65
N LEU A 279 -1.52 24.24 9.63
CA LEU A 279 -0.07 24.32 9.52
C LEU A 279 0.58 22.95 9.32
N VAL A 280 0.09 21.92 10.03
CA VAL A 280 0.54 20.53 9.86
C VAL A 280 0.23 20.02 8.46
N VAL A 281 -0.99 20.26 7.96
CA VAL A 281 -1.39 19.83 6.60
C VAL A 281 -0.50 20.47 5.54
N PHE A 282 -0.26 21.79 5.64
CA PHE A 282 0.62 22.48 4.68
C PHE A 282 2.08 22.02 4.79
N GLY A 283 2.59 21.78 5.99
CA GLY A 283 3.93 21.23 6.20
C GLY A 283 4.06 19.82 5.57
N CYS A 284 3.08 18.93 5.84
CA CYS A 284 3.04 17.59 5.23
C CYS A 284 2.94 17.68 3.70
N LEU A 285 2.05 18.51 3.17
CA LEU A 285 1.88 18.70 1.74
C LEU A 285 3.16 19.22 1.07
N GLY A 286 3.85 20.17 1.70
CA GLY A 286 5.14 20.69 1.23
C GLY A 286 6.21 19.60 1.14
N LEU A 287 6.35 18.78 2.19
CA LEU A 287 7.29 17.65 2.19
C LEU A 287 6.94 16.62 1.11
N ILE A 288 5.66 16.23 1.02
CA ILE A 288 5.19 15.27 0.02
C ILE A 288 5.41 15.80 -1.39
N GLY A 289 5.03 17.07 -1.65
CA GLY A 289 5.18 17.69 -2.97
C GLY A 289 6.64 17.83 -3.40
N LEU A 290 7.51 18.30 -2.48
CA LEU A 290 8.96 18.41 -2.74
C LEU A 290 9.54 17.02 -3.07
N THR A 291 9.24 16.02 -2.26
CA THR A 291 9.76 14.68 -2.49
C THR A 291 9.23 14.08 -3.79
N LEU A 292 7.96 14.32 -4.14
CA LEU A 292 7.40 13.89 -5.42
C LEU A 292 8.20 14.45 -6.60
N VAL A 293 8.56 15.73 -6.57
CA VAL A 293 9.43 16.34 -7.58
C VAL A 293 10.79 15.65 -7.63
N LEU A 294 11.40 15.37 -6.46
CA LEU A 294 12.69 14.69 -6.37
C LEU A 294 12.66 13.22 -6.82
N THR A 295 11.48 12.56 -6.90
CA THR A 295 11.38 11.24 -7.51
C THR A 295 11.59 11.26 -9.01
N VAL A 296 11.40 12.40 -9.68
CA VAL A 296 11.43 12.54 -11.15
C VAL A 296 10.45 11.58 -11.83
N SER A 297 9.33 11.24 -11.18
CA SER A 297 8.28 10.36 -11.72
C SER A 297 7.24 11.17 -12.49
N ARG A 298 7.33 11.14 -13.82
CA ARG A 298 6.42 11.88 -14.71
C ARG A 298 4.96 11.47 -14.53
N SER A 299 4.69 10.17 -14.49
CA SER A 299 3.36 9.61 -14.31
C SER A 299 2.69 10.07 -13.02
N ALA A 300 3.44 10.04 -11.91
CA ALA A 300 2.93 10.45 -10.60
C ALA A 300 2.68 11.97 -10.50
N MET A 301 3.56 12.81 -11.09
CA MET A 301 3.35 14.26 -11.14
C MET A 301 2.11 14.62 -11.97
N LEU A 302 1.93 13.99 -13.15
CA LEU A 302 0.75 14.17 -13.98
C LEU A 302 -0.53 13.69 -13.24
N GLY A 303 -0.45 12.58 -12.51
CA GLY A 303 -1.55 12.08 -11.68
C GLY A 303 -1.96 13.07 -10.60
N LEU A 304 -1.00 13.67 -9.87
CA LEU A 304 -1.30 14.70 -8.86
C LEU A 304 -1.88 15.96 -9.48
N ALA A 305 -1.34 16.41 -10.62
CA ALA A 305 -1.85 17.58 -11.35
C ALA A 305 -3.29 17.35 -11.80
N PHE A 306 -3.62 16.16 -12.31
CA PHE A 306 -4.97 15.79 -12.69
C PHE A 306 -5.92 15.73 -11.48
N ALA A 307 -5.49 15.16 -10.35
CA ALA A 307 -6.24 15.17 -9.10
C ALA A 307 -6.54 16.60 -8.62
N ALA A 308 -5.53 17.50 -8.69
CA ALA A 308 -5.68 18.91 -8.34
C ALA A 308 -6.67 19.63 -9.27
N LEU A 309 -6.59 19.39 -10.57
CA LEU A 309 -7.51 19.95 -11.56
C LEU A 309 -8.95 19.48 -11.32
N PHE A 310 -9.14 18.21 -11.04
CA PHE A 310 -10.44 17.63 -10.66
C PHE A 310 -11.04 18.33 -9.41
N MET A 311 -10.23 18.52 -8.37
CA MET A 311 -10.66 19.22 -7.16
C MET A 311 -10.97 20.68 -7.41
N ALA A 312 -10.18 21.36 -8.28
CA ALA A 312 -10.40 22.74 -8.69
C ALA A 312 -11.72 22.90 -9.45
N ALA A 313 -12.01 21.98 -10.36
CA ALA A 313 -13.23 21.99 -11.17
C ALA A 313 -14.50 21.80 -10.30
N LEU A 314 -14.45 20.91 -9.30
CA LEU A 314 -15.63 20.61 -8.49
C LEU A 314 -15.86 21.59 -7.33
N LYS A 315 -14.81 22.07 -6.65
CA LYS A 315 -14.97 22.84 -5.42
C LYS A 315 -13.88 23.88 -5.15
N TYR A 316 -12.62 23.53 -5.33
CA TYR A 316 -11.49 24.34 -4.85
C TYR A 316 -10.84 25.18 -5.98
N ARG A 317 -11.61 26.09 -6.59
CA ARG A 317 -11.11 26.95 -7.70
C ARG A 317 -9.82 27.71 -7.39
N ARG A 318 -9.55 27.96 -6.10
CA ARG A 318 -8.29 28.58 -5.63
C ARG A 318 -7.05 27.72 -5.90
N LEU A 319 -7.19 26.44 -6.25
CA LEU A 319 -6.10 25.60 -6.71
C LEU A 319 -5.56 26.04 -8.09
N ILE A 320 -6.40 26.62 -8.96
CA ILE A 320 -5.99 27.02 -10.30
C ILE A 320 -4.79 27.98 -10.27
N PRO A 321 -4.83 29.14 -9.56
CA PRO A 321 -3.67 30.02 -9.50
C PRO A 321 -2.47 29.35 -8.82
N VAL A 322 -2.66 28.49 -7.81
CA VAL A 322 -1.56 27.74 -7.17
C VAL A 322 -0.88 26.81 -8.17
N MET A 323 -1.66 26.09 -8.99
CA MET A 323 -1.13 25.22 -10.05
C MET A 323 -0.38 26.02 -11.12
N LEU A 324 -0.91 27.18 -11.52
CA LEU A 324 -0.24 28.05 -12.49
C LEU A 324 1.08 28.62 -11.96
N ILE A 325 1.11 29.03 -10.69
CA ILE A 325 2.33 29.49 -10.01
C ILE A 325 3.34 28.34 -9.93
N ALA A 326 2.91 27.14 -9.50
CA ALA A 326 3.80 25.99 -9.43
C ALA A 326 4.38 25.63 -10.81
N LEU A 327 3.54 25.64 -11.86
CA LEU A 327 3.99 25.40 -13.23
C LEU A 327 4.97 26.47 -13.68
N ALA A 328 4.68 27.75 -13.44
CA ALA A 328 5.57 28.85 -13.78
C ALA A 328 6.93 28.73 -13.07
N LEU A 329 6.94 28.38 -11.78
CA LEU A 329 8.18 28.14 -11.03
C LEU A 329 8.97 26.97 -11.63
N ILE A 330 8.32 25.87 -11.99
CA ILE A 330 8.97 24.73 -12.64
C ILE A 330 9.60 25.13 -13.98
N LEU A 331 8.97 26.01 -14.75
CA LEU A 331 9.46 26.42 -16.06
C LEU A 331 10.57 27.48 -15.98
N ILE A 332 10.53 28.35 -14.96
CA ILE A 332 11.43 29.51 -14.86
C ILE A 332 12.70 29.19 -14.05
N LEU A 333 12.62 28.37 -13.01
CA LEU A 333 13.73 28.10 -12.12
C LEU A 333 14.85 27.32 -12.84
N PRO A 334 16.12 27.79 -12.78
CA PRO A 334 17.25 27.07 -13.38
C PRO A 334 17.43 25.65 -12.81
N GLN A 335 17.10 25.45 -11.54
CA GLN A 335 17.21 24.16 -10.84
C GLN A 335 16.29 23.09 -11.39
N THR A 336 15.21 23.46 -12.08
CA THR A 336 14.23 22.55 -12.66
C THR A 336 14.45 22.27 -14.14
N ARG A 337 15.48 22.86 -14.78
CA ARG A 337 15.77 22.68 -16.22
C ARG A 337 15.92 21.22 -16.61
N ASN A 338 16.68 20.45 -15.84
CA ASN A 338 16.87 19.00 -16.09
C ASN A 338 15.53 18.25 -16.01
N LEU A 339 14.65 18.61 -15.09
CA LEU A 339 13.31 18.05 -14.98
C LEU A 339 12.48 18.40 -16.22
N VAL A 340 12.45 19.67 -16.63
CA VAL A 340 11.71 20.13 -17.82
C VAL A 340 12.23 19.45 -19.08
N GLN A 341 13.56 19.35 -19.24
CA GLN A 341 14.18 18.66 -20.36
C GLN A 341 13.79 17.18 -20.37
N HIS A 342 13.86 16.50 -19.23
CA HIS A 342 13.45 15.09 -19.09
C HIS A 342 11.97 14.87 -19.48
N PHE A 343 11.08 15.81 -19.13
CA PHE A 343 9.68 15.78 -19.60
C PHE A 343 9.58 15.96 -21.11
N ALA A 344 10.29 16.95 -21.67
CA ALA A 344 10.27 17.24 -23.11
C ALA A 344 10.81 16.06 -23.94
N GLU A 345 11.91 15.45 -23.51
CA GLU A 345 12.49 14.25 -24.14
C GLU A 345 11.53 13.06 -24.08
N GLY A 346 10.82 12.87 -22.95
CA GLY A 346 9.81 11.84 -22.80
C GLY A 346 8.62 12.02 -23.74
N PHE A 347 8.08 13.23 -23.84
CA PHE A 347 6.99 13.51 -24.78
C PHE A 347 7.44 13.39 -26.25
N ALA A 348 8.70 13.69 -26.54
CA ALA A 348 9.28 13.52 -27.87
C ALA A 348 9.67 12.06 -28.18
N GLY A 349 9.54 11.12 -27.24
CA GLY A 349 9.92 9.71 -27.41
C GLY A 349 11.44 9.49 -27.55
N LYS A 350 12.26 10.44 -27.11
CA LYS A 350 13.72 10.43 -27.30
C LYS A 350 14.49 9.81 -26.13
N ASP A 351 13.90 9.74 -24.94
CA ASP A 351 14.53 9.14 -23.78
C ASP A 351 14.44 7.61 -23.80
N LEU A 352 15.46 6.93 -23.26
CA LEU A 352 15.58 5.50 -23.22
C LEU A 352 14.36 4.83 -22.58
N ALA A 353 13.87 5.36 -21.46
CA ALA A 353 12.72 4.83 -20.75
C ALA A 353 11.44 4.82 -21.60
N THR A 354 11.22 5.86 -22.42
CA THR A 354 10.06 5.91 -23.32
C THR A 354 10.21 4.95 -24.49
N GLN A 355 11.43 4.81 -25.04
CA GLN A 355 11.71 3.82 -26.12
C GLN A 355 11.52 2.38 -25.64
N MET A 356 11.97 2.05 -24.42
CA MET A 356 11.73 0.74 -23.80
C MET A 356 10.24 0.46 -23.64
N ARG A 357 9.45 1.44 -23.18
CA ARG A 357 7.99 1.31 -23.07
C ARG A 357 7.31 1.01 -24.41
N PHE A 358 7.76 1.60 -25.51
CA PHE A 358 7.20 1.27 -26.82
C PHE A 358 7.46 -0.19 -27.21
N GLY A 359 8.61 -0.75 -26.85
CA GLY A 359 8.90 -2.18 -27.00
C GLY A 359 7.95 -3.03 -26.16
N GLU A 360 7.83 -2.73 -24.86
CA GLU A 360 6.93 -3.40 -23.92
C GLU A 360 5.47 -3.34 -24.39
N TYR A 361 5.00 -2.22 -24.90
CA TYR A 361 3.64 -2.08 -25.43
C TYR A 361 3.40 -2.94 -26.65
N LYS A 362 4.38 -3.03 -27.56
CA LYS A 362 4.31 -3.88 -28.74
C LYS A 362 4.16 -5.36 -28.36
N ASP A 363 4.94 -5.82 -27.39
CA ASP A 363 4.87 -7.19 -26.89
C ASP A 363 3.55 -7.44 -26.13
N ALA A 364 3.09 -6.45 -25.37
CA ALA A 364 1.79 -6.52 -24.70
C ALA A 364 0.64 -6.69 -25.69
N PHE A 365 0.60 -5.90 -26.76
CA PHE A 365 -0.44 -6.02 -27.80
C PHE A 365 -0.39 -7.38 -28.49
N ARG A 366 0.79 -7.92 -28.77
CA ARG A 366 0.94 -9.25 -29.37
C ARG A 366 0.41 -10.35 -28.44
N LEU A 367 0.69 -10.26 -27.13
CA LEU A 367 0.18 -11.22 -26.16
C LEU A 367 -1.35 -11.12 -26.03
N ILE A 368 -1.90 -9.90 -25.99
CA ILE A 368 -3.35 -9.67 -25.92
C ILE A 368 -4.05 -10.20 -27.20
N GLU A 369 -3.43 -10.03 -28.37
CA GLU A 369 -3.95 -10.55 -29.64
C GLU A 369 -3.97 -12.09 -29.66
N ARG A 370 -2.94 -12.74 -29.12
CA ARG A 370 -2.85 -14.21 -29.04
C ARG A 370 -3.76 -14.82 -27.96
N TYR A 371 -3.89 -14.13 -26.81
CA TYR A 371 -4.64 -14.61 -25.66
C TYR A 371 -5.73 -13.60 -25.22
N PRO A 372 -6.72 -13.29 -26.08
CA PRO A 372 -7.58 -12.12 -25.86
C PRO A 372 -8.55 -12.28 -24.68
N VAL A 373 -9.02 -13.49 -24.35
CA VAL A 373 -10.10 -13.66 -23.38
C VAL A 373 -9.58 -13.67 -21.95
N PHE A 374 -8.66 -14.57 -21.61
CA PHE A 374 -8.15 -14.79 -20.26
C PHE A 374 -6.68 -14.39 -20.09
N GLY A 375 -6.03 -13.87 -21.12
CA GLY A 375 -4.61 -13.54 -21.07
C GLY A 375 -3.70 -14.77 -20.90
N VAL A 376 -2.44 -14.53 -20.54
CA VAL A 376 -1.45 -15.59 -20.31
C VAL A 376 -1.46 -16.13 -18.88
N GLY A 377 -2.23 -15.53 -17.98
CA GLY A 377 -2.21 -15.86 -16.55
C GLY A 377 -1.10 -15.13 -15.79
N PHE A 378 -0.73 -15.70 -14.63
CA PHE A 378 0.20 -15.08 -13.68
C PHE A 378 1.52 -15.87 -13.53
N THR A 379 1.69 -16.96 -14.26
CA THR A 379 2.89 -17.81 -14.16
C THR A 379 4.01 -17.31 -15.04
N ASP A 380 3.83 -17.43 -16.35
CA ASP A 380 4.78 -17.02 -17.38
C ASP A 380 4.03 -16.94 -18.74
N THR A 381 4.77 -16.61 -19.82
CA THR A 381 4.24 -16.67 -21.17
C THR A 381 4.69 -17.95 -21.88
N PRO A 382 3.82 -18.61 -22.67
CA PRO A 382 4.25 -19.72 -23.52
C PRO A 382 5.12 -19.24 -24.69
N ASP A 383 5.15 -17.96 -24.98
CA ASP A 383 5.91 -17.35 -26.08
C ASP A 383 7.27 -16.86 -25.55
N VAL A 384 8.32 -17.63 -25.78
CA VAL A 384 9.70 -17.40 -25.27
C VAL A 384 10.30 -16.06 -25.72
N ASP A 385 9.84 -15.54 -26.88
CA ASP A 385 10.34 -14.30 -27.47
C ASP A 385 9.59 -13.03 -27.00
N LEU A 386 8.58 -13.18 -26.13
CA LEU A 386 7.78 -12.06 -25.66
C LEU A 386 7.96 -11.84 -24.16
N TYR A 387 8.13 -10.58 -23.78
CA TYR A 387 8.31 -10.19 -22.38
C TYR A 387 6.97 -9.96 -21.67
N ILE A 388 6.79 -10.59 -20.49
CA ILE A 388 5.70 -10.25 -19.59
C ILE A 388 6.19 -9.14 -18.66
N GLY A 389 5.72 -7.97 -18.90
CA GLY A 389 5.99 -6.78 -18.10
C GLY A 389 5.78 -5.56 -18.98
N VAL A 390 4.91 -4.70 -18.59
CA VAL A 390 4.57 -3.52 -19.38
C VAL A 390 4.32 -2.34 -18.46
N SER A 391 4.92 -1.22 -18.80
CA SER A 391 4.76 0.04 -18.06
C SER A 391 3.39 0.67 -18.31
N SER A 392 2.33 -0.12 -18.14
CA SER A 392 0.93 0.34 -18.15
C SER A 392 0.08 -0.64 -17.35
N MET A 393 -0.65 -0.15 -16.37
CA MET A 393 -1.55 -0.96 -15.55
C MET A 393 -2.61 -1.67 -16.39
N TYR A 394 -3.17 -0.99 -17.37
CA TYR A 394 -4.24 -1.54 -18.22
C TYR A 394 -3.74 -2.64 -19.14
N LEU A 395 -2.58 -2.43 -19.77
CA LEU A 395 -1.96 -3.44 -20.62
C LEU A 395 -1.49 -4.64 -19.79
N LEU A 396 -0.97 -4.41 -18.57
CA LEU A 396 -0.58 -5.50 -17.67
C LEU A 396 -1.79 -6.36 -17.27
N ILE A 397 -2.92 -5.74 -16.93
CA ILE A 397 -4.17 -6.46 -16.65
C ILE A 397 -4.62 -7.26 -17.88
N ALA A 398 -4.58 -6.64 -19.07
CA ALA A 398 -4.98 -7.30 -20.30
C ALA A 398 -4.02 -8.42 -20.73
N GLN A 399 -2.71 -8.29 -20.50
CA GLN A 399 -1.74 -9.38 -20.70
C GLN A 399 -2.04 -10.58 -19.80
N GLN A 400 -2.18 -10.31 -18.48
CA GLN A 400 -2.31 -11.37 -17.48
C GLN A 400 -3.71 -11.97 -17.42
N MET A 401 -4.75 -11.14 -17.55
CA MET A 401 -6.15 -11.54 -17.34
C MET A 401 -7.03 -11.40 -18.58
N GLY A 402 -6.44 -11.05 -19.71
CA GLY A 402 -7.18 -10.83 -20.97
C GLY A 402 -8.14 -9.65 -20.89
N LEU A 403 -8.97 -9.54 -21.92
CA LEU A 403 -10.03 -8.53 -21.97
C LEU A 403 -11.13 -8.78 -20.93
N ALA A 404 -11.28 -10.02 -20.44
CA ALA A 404 -12.20 -10.34 -19.34
C ALA A 404 -11.74 -9.67 -18.05
N GLY A 405 -10.45 -9.74 -17.70
CA GLY A 405 -9.87 -9.06 -16.53
C GLY A 405 -9.92 -7.56 -16.65
N LEU A 406 -9.54 -7.01 -17.81
CA LEU A 406 -9.62 -5.58 -18.06
C LEU A 406 -11.05 -5.05 -17.96
N THR A 407 -12.03 -5.78 -18.53
CA THR A 407 -13.45 -5.41 -18.42
C THR A 407 -13.92 -5.44 -16.96
N ALA A 408 -13.59 -6.50 -16.21
CA ALA A 408 -13.95 -6.60 -14.80
C ALA A 408 -13.34 -5.46 -13.97
N PHE A 409 -12.06 -5.10 -14.21
CA PHE A 409 -11.41 -3.96 -13.56
C PHE A 409 -12.12 -2.63 -13.90
N VAL A 410 -12.41 -2.39 -15.17
CA VAL A 410 -13.13 -1.18 -15.63
C VAL A 410 -14.51 -1.09 -14.99
N LEU A 411 -15.24 -2.21 -14.88
CA LEU A 411 -16.55 -2.25 -14.22
C LEU A 411 -16.45 -1.89 -12.73
N VAL A 412 -15.42 -2.35 -12.00
CA VAL A 412 -15.17 -1.93 -10.61
C VAL A 412 -14.95 -0.43 -10.54
N MET A 413 -14.09 0.12 -11.42
CA MET A 413 -13.81 1.56 -11.44
C MET A 413 -15.04 2.39 -11.82
N LEU A 414 -15.83 1.95 -12.80
CA LEU A 414 -17.08 2.61 -13.17
C LEU A 414 -18.09 2.58 -12.02
N ALA A 415 -18.25 1.45 -11.33
CA ALA A 415 -19.13 1.36 -10.16
C ALA A 415 -18.69 2.33 -9.06
N PHE A 416 -17.38 2.39 -8.77
CA PHE A 416 -16.82 3.35 -7.82
C PHE A 416 -17.09 4.80 -8.24
N LEU A 417 -16.85 5.15 -9.50
CA LEU A 417 -17.06 6.50 -10.01
C LEU A 417 -18.54 6.90 -9.95
N VAL A 418 -19.43 6.02 -10.39
CA VAL A 418 -20.88 6.27 -10.39
C VAL A 418 -21.40 6.47 -8.97
N ASP A 419 -21.03 5.60 -8.03
CA ASP A 419 -21.46 5.73 -6.63
C ASP A 419 -20.89 7.02 -6.00
N GLY A 420 -19.64 7.31 -6.25
CA GLY A 420 -19.01 8.53 -5.74
C GLY A 420 -19.67 9.79 -6.27
N PHE A 421 -19.93 9.89 -7.58
CA PHE A 421 -20.62 11.04 -8.16
C PHE A 421 -22.07 11.16 -7.69
N ARG A 422 -22.77 10.04 -7.50
CA ARG A 422 -24.13 10.05 -6.89
C ARG A 422 -24.14 10.54 -5.45
N ALA A 423 -23.07 10.29 -4.70
CA ALA A 423 -22.93 10.75 -3.32
C ALA A 423 -22.57 12.24 -3.23
N TRP A 424 -21.86 12.79 -4.23
CA TRP A 424 -21.32 14.15 -4.20
C TRP A 424 -22.33 15.27 -3.87
N PRO A 425 -23.53 15.34 -4.48
CA PRO A 425 -24.50 16.40 -4.18
C PRO A 425 -24.91 16.44 -2.69
N ARG A 426 -24.89 15.27 -2.02
CA ARG A 426 -25.29 15.13 -0.61
C ARG A 426 -24.18 15.54 0.35
N ILE A 427 -22.91 15.31 -0.04
CA ILE A 427 -21.76 15.51 0.85
C ILE A 427 -20.99 16.81 0.60
N ARG A 428 -21.14 17.45 -0.58
CA ARG A 428 -20.36 18.64 -0.98
C ARG A 428 -20.43 19.82 -0.01
N ALA A 429 -21.49 19.94 0.78
CA ALA A 429 -21.66 20.97 1.80
C ALA A 429 -21.22 20.51 3.20
N GLN A 430 -20.90 19.22 3.41
CA GLN A 430 -20.59 18.62 4.71
C GLN A 430 -19.08 18.50 4.90
N GLU A 431 -18.45 19.46 5.54
CA GLU A 431 -17.03 19.35 5.93
C GLU A 431 -16.87 18.65 7.30
N PRO A 432 -15.85 17.79 7.47
CA PRO A 432 -14.75 17.48 6.55
C PRO A 432 -15.01 16.39 5.50
N ARG A 433 -16.23 15.83 5.42
CA ARG A 433 -16.57 14.71 4.52
C ARG A 433 -16.30 15.05 3.05
N ALA A 434 -16.65 16.27 2.62
CA ALA A 434 -16.41 16.72 1.26
C ALA A 434 -14.92 16.73 0.90
N ALA A 435 -14.06 17.19 1.81
CA ALA A 435 -12.61 17.19 1.60
C ALA A 435 -12.01 15.79 1.58
N ILE A 436 -12.48 14.88 2.44
CA ILE A 436 -12.08 13.48 2.44
C ILE A 436 -12.45 12.83 1.10
N TRP A 437 -13.70 13.02 0.66
CA TRP A 437 -14.17 12.49 -0.62
C TRP A 437 -13.36 13.04 -1.80
N LEU A 438 -13.16 14.37 -1.86
CA LEU A 438 -12.37 14.99 -2.94
C LEU A 438 -10.94 14.47 -2.98
N GLY A 439 -10.31 14.29 -1.80
CA GLY A 439 -8.96 13.76 -1.69
C GLY A 439 -8.86 12.32 -2.18
N ALA A 440 -9.72 11.43 -1.67
CA ALA A 440 -9.73 10.03 -2.05
C ALA A 440 -10.11 9.83 -3.52
N PHE A 441 -11.16 10.52 -3.99
CA PHE A 441 -11.62 10.43 -5.36
C PHE A 441 -10.59 10.99 -6.36
N GLY A 442 -10.00 12.15 -6.03
CA GLY A 442 -8.91 12.73 -6.82
C GLY A 442 -7.67 11.82 -6.84
N ALA A 443 -7.34 11.18 -5.72
CA ALA A 443 -6.23 10.22 -5.64
C ALA A 443 -6.45 9.02 -6.57
N ILE A 444 -7.63 8.42 -6.59
CA ILE A 444 -7.96 7.30 -7.49
C ILE A 444 -7.95 7.76 -8.95
N LEU A 445 -8.54 8.92 -9.27
CA LEU A 445 -8.50 9.46 -10.63
C LEU A 445 -7.06 9.74 -11.09
N GLY A 446 -6.21 10.29 -10.22
CA GLY A 446 -4.79 10.49 -10.47
C GLY A 446 -4.06 9.16 -10.69
N ALA A 447 -4.39 8.13 -9.89
CA ALA A 447 -3.82 6.80 -10.02
C ALA A 447 -4.25 6.11 -11.33
N LEU A 448 -5.50 6.25 -11.75
CA LEU A 448 -5.99 5.76 -13.03
C LEU A 448 -5.27 6.43 -14.21
N LEU A 449 -5.05 7.75 -14.15
CA LEU A 449 -4.26 8.44 -15.17
C LEU A 449 -2.80 8.00 -15.16
N SER A 450 -2.17 7.95 -13.99
CA SER A 450 -0.79 7.48 -13.82
C SER A 450 -0.62 6.05 -14.33
N GLY A 451 -1.62 5.20 -14.13
CA GLY A 451 -1.66 3.81 -14.57
C GLY A 451 -1.64 3.61 -16.09
N VAL A 452 -1.88 4.65 -16.88
CA VAL A 452 -1.66 4.61 -18.35
C VAL A 452 -0.16 4.50 -18.66
N LEU A 453 0.67 5.18 -17.85
CA LEU A 453 2.12 5.32 -18.06
C LEU A 453 2.95 4.46 -17.09
N ASP A 454 2.31 3.76 -16.15
CA ASP A 454 3.00 2.94 -15.15
C ASP A 454 2.08 1.80 -14.64
N HIS A 455 2.66 0.77 -14.00
CA HIS A 455 1.93 -0.47 -13.67
C HIS A 455 1.84 -0.79 -12.17
N TYR A 456 2.50 -0.03 -11.30
CA TYR A 456 2.70 -0.37 -9.88
C TYR A 456 1.42 -0.45 -9.04
N PHE A 457 0.28 0.03 -9.52
CA PHE A 457 -1.01 -0.08 -8.82
C PHE A 457 -1.74 -1.42 -9.06
N PHE A 458 -1.25 -2.24 -9.99
CA PHE A 458 -1.77 -3.59 -10.22
C PHE A 458 -0.66 -4.65 -10.16
N ASN A 459 0.58 -4.30 -10.47
CA ASN A 459 1.69 -5.24 -10.42
C ASN A 459 2.01 -5.62 -8.97
N ILE A 460 1.84 -6.90 -8.65
CA ILE A 460 2.01 -7.43 -7.30
C ILE A 460 3.46 -7.39 -6.79
N ASP A 461 4.43 -7.18 -7.65
CA ASP A 461 5.80 -6.87 -7.20
C ASP A 461 5.86 -5.59 -6.36
N PHE A 462 4.85 -4.74 -6.50
CA PHE A 462 4.63 -3.52 -5.73
C PHE A 462 3.43 -3.67 -4.79
N HIS A 463 3.38 -4.76 -4.02
CA HIS A 463 2.26 -5.13 -3.14
C HIS A 463 1.74 -3.96 -2.29
N ASN A 464 2.63 -3.09 -1.81
CA ASN A 464 2.25 -1.89 -1.04
C ASN A 464 1.46 -0.87 -1.87
N SER A 465 1.86 -0.65 -3.15
CA SER A 465 1.14 0.25 -4.06
C SER A 465 -0.23 -0.33 -4.42
N VAL A 466 -0.29 -1.64 -4.66
CA VAL A 466 -1.54 -2.34 -4.93
C VAL A 466 -2.47 -2.24 -3.72
N THR A 467 -1.97 -2.53 -2.50
CA THR A 467 -2.77 -2.45 -1.28
C THR A 467 -3.25 -1.01 -1.00
N LEU A 468 -2.41 0.00 -1.25
CA LEU A 468 -2.81 1.41 -1.08
C LEU A 468 -3.90 1.82 -2.08
N PHE A 469 -3.83 1.36 -3.32
CA PHE A 469 -4.82 1.66 -4.35
C PHE A 469 -6.19 1.09 -3.99
N TRP A 470 -6.23 -0.11 -3.40
CA TRP A 470 -7.45 -0.80 -3.01
C TRP A 470 -7.95 -0.45 -1.58
N LEU A 471 -7.18 0.30 -0.79
CA LEU A 471 -7.56 0.81 0.53
C LEU A 471 -8.45 2.06 0.42
#